data_efeb5f93ca85c171125e2a7b9ae35199
#
_entry.id   efeb5f93ca85c171125e2a7b9ae35199
#
_cell.length_a   1.000
_cell.length_b   1.000
_cell.length_c   1.000
_cell.angle_alpha   90.00
_cell.angle_beta   90.00
_cell.angle_gamma   90.00
#
_symmetry.space_group_name_H-M   'P 1'
#
loop_
_entity.id
_entity.type
_entity.pdbx_description
1 polymer ?
#
loop_
_entity_poly.entity_id
_entity_poly.type
_entity_poly.pdbx_seq_one_letter_code
_entity_poly.pdbx_strand_id
1 'polypeptide(L)'
;MFTETKKHNKKGQINLVDLEEIAKIAHKHNIPLVVDSTFATPYLIRPFEYGADIVVHSATKFIGGHGTAIGGVIIEGGNFDWKASGKFPWISDPNPSYHGISFADATALAAFVTYIRAIILRDTGATLSPFHAFLFLQGLETLSLRVERHVSNALKIVDYLANHPQVEAVK
;
A
#
# COMPACT_ATOMS: atom_id res chain seq x y z
N MET A 1 2.33 -2.58 -6.66
CA MET A 1 1.19 -3.50 -6.70
C MET A 1 1.46 -4.58 -7.72
N PHE A 2 1.42 -5.83 -7.30
CA PHE A 2 1.38 -6.92 -8.24
C PHE A 2 -0.09 -7.09 -8.62
N THR A 3 -0.50 -6.55 -9.76
CA THR A 3 -1.85 -6.79 -10.30
C THR A 3 -1.78 -7.97 -11.25
N GLU A 4 -2.61 -8.97 -11.02
CA GLU A 4 -2.92 -9.94 -12.06
C GLU A 4 -3.65 -9.21 -13.20
N THR A 5 -2.92 -8.80 -14.23
CA THR A 5 -3.57 -8.46 -15.49
C THR A 5 -4.05 -9.77 -16.12
N LYS A 6 -5.37 -9.98 -16.12
CA LYS A 6 -6.04 -11.12 -16.74
C LYS A 6 -5.88 -11.11 -18.27
N LYS A 7 -4.68 -11.31 -18.80
CA LYS A 7 -4.48 -11.75 -20.17
C LYS A 7 -3.32 -12.74 -20.20
N HIS A 8 -3.65 -14.02 -20.24
CA HIS A 8 -2.74 -15.15 -20.45
C HIS A 8 -1.67 -15.38 -19.37
N ASN A 9 -1.99 -15.13 -18.09
CA ASN A 9 -1.10 -15.54 -17.02
C ASN A 9 -1.23 -17.04 -16.77
N LYS A 10 -0.16 -17.78 -17.03
CA LYS A 10 0.00 -19.12 -16.46
C LYS A 10 0.05 -18.98 -14.94
N LYS A 11 -0.69 -19.84 -14.23
CA LYS A 11 -0.74 -19.87 -12.76
C LYS A 11 0.68 -19.75 -12.18
N GLY A 12 0.91 -18.72 -11.34
CA GLY A 12 2.20 -18.51 -10.66
C GLY A 12 3.12 -17.45 -11.27
N GLN A 13 2.72 -16.73 -12.32
CA GLN A 13 3.52 -15.60 -12.82
C GLN A 13 3.21 -14.32 -12.05
N ILE A 14 4.27 -13.61 -11.62
CA ILE A 14 4.21 -12.26 -11.03
C ILE A 14 4.60 -11.26 -12.11
N ASN A 15 3.71 -10.30 -12.40
CA ASN A 15 4.00 -9.22 -13.33
C ASN A 15 4.27 -7.93 -12.56
N LEU A 16 5.31 -7.23 -12.95
CA LEU A 16 5.54 -5.86 -12.51
C LEU A 16 4.59 -4.92 -13.26
N VAL A 17 4.02 -3.99 -12.54
CA VAL A 17 3.09 -2.99 -13.06
C VAL A 17 3.81 -1.66 -13.18
N ASP A 18 3.63 -0.98 -14.29
CA ASP A 18 4.06 0.40 -14.48
C ASP A 18 3.12 1.32 -13.68
N LEU A 19 3.58 1.75 -12.51
CA LEU A 19 2.78 2.57 -11.60
C LEU A 19 2.50 3.96 -12.18
N GLU A 20 3.45 4.56 -12.90
CA GLU A 20 3.28 5.89 -13.50
C GLU A 20 2.18 5.87 -14.57
N GLU A 21 2.18 4.86 -15.44
CA GLU A 21 1.15 4.75 -16.47
C GLU A 21 -0.23 4.48 -15.86
N ILE A 22 -0.31 3.67 -14.82
CA ILE A 22 -1.58 3.44 -14.11
C ILE A 22 -2.04 4.69 -13.38
N ALA A 23 -1.13 5.44 -12.74
CA ALA A 23 -1.46 6.71 -12.09
C ALA A 23 -2.05 7.70 -13.11
N LYS A 24 -1.43 7.85 -14.29
CA LYS A 24 -1.96 8.72 -15.37
C LYS A 24 -3.38 8.32 -15.79
N ILE A 25 -3.64 7.02 -15.88
CA ILE A 25 -4.98 6.51 -16.23
C ILE A 25 -5.98 6.82 -15.10
N ALA A 26 -5.63 6.55 -13.84
CA ALA A 26 -6.49 6.82 -12.69
C ALA A 26 -6.83 8.32 -12.60
N HIS A 27 -5.82 9.18 -12.67
CA HIS A 27 -5.99 10.63 -12.56
C HIS A 27 -6.78 11.21 -13.75
N LYS A 28 -6.59 10.68 -14.96
CA LYS A 28 -7.43 11.06 -16.11
C LYS A 28 -8.92 10.81 -15.85
N HIS A 29 -9.23 9.86 -15.02
CA HIS A 29 -10.59 9.55 -14.61
C HIS A 29 -10.99 10.16 -13.27
N ASN A 30 -10.21 11.08 -12.71
CA ASN A 30 -10.45 11.73 -11.42
C ASN A 30 -10.69 10.70 -10.28
N ILE A 31 -9.89 9.65 -10.24
CA ILE A 31 -9.88 8.65 -9.16
C ILE A 31 -8.46 8.48 -8.60
N PRO A 32 -8.31 8.28 -7.28
CA PRO A 32 -6.99 8.08 -6.69
C PRO A 32 -6.44 6.69 -7.02
N LEU A 33 -5.11 6.61 -7.14
CA LEU A 33 -4.41 5.33 -7.21
C LEU A 33 -4.07 4.84 -5.81
N VAL A 34 -4.63 3.68 -5.44
CA VAL A 34 -4.28 2.98 -4.19
C VAL A 34 -3.34 1.82 -4.52
N VAL A 35 -2.19 1.78 -3.87
CA VAL A 35 -1.18 0.73 -4.07
C VAL A 35 -1.00 -0.09 -2.79
N ASP A 36 -1.25 -1.39 -2.87
CA ASP A 36 -0.79 -2.33 -1.85
C ASP A 36 0.68 -2.64 -2.09
N SER A 37 1.57 -2.10 -1.24
CA SER A 37 3.01 -2.29 -1.33
C SER A 37 3.57 -3.21 -0.24
N THR A 38 2.75 -4.16 0.22
CA THR A 38 3.11 -5.10 1.28
C THR A 38 4.37 -5.90 0.96
N PHE A 39 4.49 -6.43 -0.27
CA PHE A 39 5.64 -7.26 -0.67
C PHE A 39 6.90 -6.46 -0.94
N ALA A 40 6.77 -5.35 -1.66
CA ALA A 40 7.91 -4.51 -1.97
C ALA A 40 8.45 -3.75 -0.76
N THR A 41 7.60 -3.51 0.24
CA THR A 41 7.89 -2.73 1.45
C THR A 41 8.30 -1.28 1.13
N PRO A 42 8.30 -0.36 2.10
CA PRO A 42 8.77 1.00 1.85
C PRO A 42 10.30 1.07 1.60
N TYR A 43 11.02 -0.04 1.78
CA TYR A 43 12.45 -0.11 1.52
C TYR A 43 12.78 -0.28 0.04
N LEU A 44 12.07 -1.18 -0.69
CA LEU A 44 12.35 -1.44 -2.10
C LEU A 44 11.69 -0.47 -3.06
N ILE A 45 10.50 0.03 -2.72
CA ILE A 45 9.77 0.98 -3.55
C ILE A 45 8.95 1.95 -2.71
N ARG A 46 8.91 3.21 -3.13
CA ARG A 46 8.05 4.25 -2.58
C ARG A 46 7.02 4.66 -3.63
N PRO A 47 5.82 4.06 -3.64
CA PRO A 47 4.86 4.27 -4.73
C PRO A 47 4.41 5.71 -4.94
N PHE A 48 4.53 6.57 -3.92
CA PHE A 48 4.27 8.02 -4.05
C PHE A 48 5.17 8.71 -5.08
N GLU A 49 6.40 8.25 -5.26
CA GLU A 49 7.34 8.76 -6.27
C GLU A 49 6.90 8.43 -7.69
N TYR A 50 5.95 7.50 -7.83
CA TYR A 50 5.38 7.01 -9.10
C TYR A 50 3.90 7.38 -9.26
N GLY A 51 3.42 8.36 -8.50
CA GLY A 51 2.07 8.90 -8.64
C GLY A 51 0.97 8.17 -7.88
N ALA A 52 1.28 7.28 -6.94
CA ALA A 52 0.28 6.75 -6.03
C ALA A 52 -0.24 7.84 -5.09
N ASP A 53 -1.53 7.82 -4.78
CA ASP A 53 -2.16 8.75 -3.85
C ASP A 53 -2.29 8.17 -2.44
N ILE A 54 -2.50 6.85 -2.39
CA ILE A 54 -2.64 6.10 -1.14
C ILE A 54 -1.80 4.84 -1.23
N VAL A 55 -1.06 4.53 -0.16
CA VAL A 55 -0.30 3.30 -0.04
C VAL A 55 -0.78 2.52 1.17
N VAL A 56 -1.00 1.23 0.99
CA VAL A 56 -1.35 0.31 2.07
C VAL A 56 -0.28 -0.76 2.25
N HIS A 57 -0.06 -1.16 3.49
CA HIS A 57 0.81 -2.29 3.82
C HIS A 57 0.11 -3.19 4.83
N SER A 58 0.13 -4.50 4.60
CA SER A 58 -0.08 -5.45 5.67
C SER A 58 1.17 -5.47 6.56
N ALA A 59 1.11 -4.78 7.70
CA ALA A 59 2.22 -4.75 8.66
C ALA A 59 2.51 -6.13 9.25
N THR A 60 1.54 -7.05 9.20
CA THR A 60 1.66 -8.47 9.56
C THR A 60 2.82 -9.16 8.86
N LYS A 61 3.15 -8.74 7.63
CA LYS A 61 4.14 -9.39 6.75
C LYS A 61 5.56 -8.89 7.06
N PHE A 62 6.19 -8.25 6.09
CA PHE A 62 7.60 -7.84 6.20
C PHE A 62 7.86 -6.75 7.24
N ILE A 63 6.92 -5.83 7.48
CA ILE A 63 7.10 -4.78 8.49
C ILE A 63 7.29 -5.42 9.88
N GLY A 64 6.35 -6.24 10.32
CA GLY A 64 6.47 -6.96 11.58
C GLY A 64 7.55 -8.06 11.54
N GLY A 65 7.60 -8.80 10.43
CA GLY A 65 8.63 -9.79 10.13
C GLY A 65 8.52 -11.14 10.85
N HIS A 66 7.61 -11.29 11.79
CA HIS A 66 7.49 -12.49 12.64
C HIS A 66 6.11 -13.18 12.55
N GLY A 67 5.09 -12.48 12.01
CA GLY A 67 3.73 -13.03 11.98
C GLY A 67 3.04 -13.15 13.32
N THR A 68 3.59 -12.55 14.36
CA THR A 68 3.08 -12.61 15.74
C THR A 68 1.95 -11.61 16.02
N ALA A 69 1.77 -10.63 15.16
CA ALA A 69 0.73 -9.61 15.24
C ALA A 69 0.05 -9.42 13.90
N ILE A 70 -1.24 -9.13 13.93
CA ILE A 70 -2.03 -8.79 12.72
C ILE A 70 -2.30 -7.29 12.74
N GLY A 71 -2.04 -6.63 11.61
CA GLY A 71 -2.30 -5.21 11.45
C GLY A 71 -1.90 -4.69 10.09
N GLY A 72 -2.27 -3.45 9.83
CA GLY A 72 -1.98 -2.76 8.58
C GLY A 72 -1.68 -1.28 8.78
N VAL A 73 -1.16 -0.66 7.75
CA VAL A 73 -0.90 0.78 7.70
C VAL A 73 -1.50 1.32 6.41
N ILE A 74 -2.19 2.46 6.52
CA ILE A 74 -2.71 3.24 5.41
C ILE A 74 -2.00 4.59 5.44
N ILE A 75 -1.37 4.96 4.34
CA ILE A 75 -0.65 6.22 4.19
C ILE A 75 -1.28 7.00 3.03
N GLU A 76 -1.57 8.27 3.23
CA GLU A 76 -2.04 9.18 2.20
C GLU A 76 -0.89 10.09 1.77
N GLY A 77 -0.70 10.27 0.46
CA GLY A 77 0.32 11.13 -0.12
C GLY A 77 -0.01 12.62 -0.07
N GLY A 78 -1.28 12.95 0.10
CA GLY A 78 -1.77 14.34 0.19
C GLY A 78 -1.83 15.08 -1.15
N ASN A 79 -1.65 14.39 -2.27
CA ASN A 79 -1.59 15.02 -3.60
C ASN A 79 -2.91 14.94 -4.38
N PHE A 80 -3.86 14.12 -3.96
CA PHE A 80 -5.13 13.94 -4.67
C PHE A 80 -6.14 15.03 -4.28
N ASP A 81 -6.70 15.71 -5.28
CA ASP A 81 -7.74 16.72 -5.06
C ASP A 81 -9.12 16.05 -4.96
N TRP A 82 -9.53 15.77 -3.73
CA TRP A 82 -10.81 15.15 -3.41
C TRP A 82 -12.02 15.97 -3.88
N LYS A 83 -11.91 17.30 -3.87
CA LYS A 83 -12.98 18.20 -4.30
C LYS A 83 -13.11 18.26 -5.81
N ALA A 84 -12.01 18.49 -6.52
CA ALA A 84 -11.99 18.55 -7.97
C ALA A 84 -12.43 17.23 -8.61
N SER A 85 -12.18 16.11 -7.93
CA SER A 85 -12.66 14.79 -8.36
C SER A 85 -14.18 14.72 -8.52
N GLY A 86 -14.95 15.31 -7.61
CA GLY A 86 -16.42 15.27 -7.57
C GLY A 86 -17.03 13.89 -7.33
N LYS A 87 -16.21 12.86 -7.02
CA LYS A 87 -16.66 11.45 -6.88
C LYS A 87 -16.73 10.95 -5.44
N PHE A 88 -16.24 11.74 -4.49
CA PHE A 88 -16.09 11.33 -3.09
C PHE A 88 -16.78 12.30 -2.14
N PRO A 89 -18.14 12.45 -2.23
CA PRO A 89 -18.87 13.43 -1.44
C PRO A 89 -18.72 13.23 0.07
N TRP A 90 -18.49 12.00 0.53
CA TRP A 90 -18.25 11.71 1.95
C TRP A 90 -16.93 12.29 2.50
N ILE A 91 -16.00 12.73 1.62
CA ILE A 91 -14.75 13.43 1.99
C ILE A 91 -14.85 14.91 1.67
N SER A 92 -15.43 15.26 0.49
CA SER A 92 -15.47 16.62 -0.03
C SER A 92 -16.58 17.49 0.54
N ASP A 93 -17.72 16.89 0.88
CA ASP A 93 -18.89 17.65 1.32
C ASP A 93 -18.99 17.70 2.85
N PRO A 94 -19.79 18.65 3.40
CA PRO A 94 -20.07 18.70 4.84
C PRO A 94 -20.66 17.40 5.37
N ASN A 95 -19.98 16.77 6.32
CA ASN A 95 -20.38 15.47 6.87
C ASN A 95 -21.28 15.68 8.11
N PRO A 96 -22.57 15.32 8.05
CA PRO A 96 -23.50 15.57 9.17
C PRO A 96 -23.17 14.74 10.41
N SER A 97 -22.53 13.56 10.27
CA SER A 97 -22.11 12.74 11.41
C SER A 97 -20.83 13.23 12.08
N TYR A 98 -20.19 14.27 11.51
CA TYR A 98 -19.00 14.91 12.07
C TYR A 98 -19.13 16.44 12.05
N HIS A 99 -20.16 16.97 12.71
CA HIS A 99 -20.42 18.39 12.91
C HIS A 99 -20.52 19.24 11.63
N GLY A 100 -20.85 18.64 10.48
CA GLY A 100 -20.93 19.35 9.20
C GLY A 100 -19.57 19.76 8.61
N ILE A 101 -18.47 19.13 9.03
CA ILE A 101 -17.13 19.43 8.52
C ILE A 101 -16.90 18.69 7.18
N SER A 102 -16.35 19.37 6.19
CA SER A 102 -15.72 18.75 5.02
C SER A 102 -14.30 18.33 5.39
N PHE A 103 -13.97 17.05 5.25
CA PHE A 103 -12.64 16.55 5.56
C PHE A 103 -11.59 17.13 4.60
N ALA A 104 -11.95 17.28 3.31
CA ALA A 104 -11.09 17.91 2.33
C ALA A 104 -10.71 19.36 2.69
N ASP A 105 -11.63 20.12 3.27
CA ASP A 105 -11.34 21.50 3.71
C ASP A 105 -10.58 21.56 5.03
N ALA A 106 -10.97 20.69 5.97
CA ALA A 106 -10.43 20.74 7.32
C ALA A 106 -9.01 20.19 7.43
N THR A 107 -8.66 19.19 6.61
CA THR A 107 -7.40 18.45 6.75
C THR A 107 -6.60 18.31 5.46
N ALA A 108 -7.07 18.93 4.36
CA ALA A 108 -6.39 19.03 3.06
C ALA A 108 -5.51 17.81 2.68
N LEU A 109 -4.23 17.81 3.10
CA LEU A 109 -3.25 16.77 2.76
C LEU A 109 -3.51 15.41 3.43
N ALA A 110 -4.46 15.31 4.36
CA ALA A 110 -4.77 14.10 5.13
C ALA A 110 -6.28 13.80 5.18
N ALA A 111 -7.02 14.22 4.16
CA ALA A 111 -8.49 14.16 4.15
C ALA A 111 -9.02 12.73 4.24
N PHE A 112 -8.44 11.82 3.47
CA PHE A 112 -8.84 10.41 3.43
C PHE A 112 -8.52 9.69 4.74
N VAL A 113 -7.30 9.80 5.25
CA VAL A 113 -6.92 9.11 6.50
C VAL A 113 -7.63 9.72 7.70
N THR A 114 -7.96 11.02 7.68
CA THR A 114 -8.76 11.66 8.73
C THR A 114 -10.19 11.15 8.68
N TYR A 115 -10.82 11.05 7.50
CA TYR A 115 -12.13 10.44 7.34
C TYR A 115 -12.16 9.00 7.87
N ILE A 116 -11.15 8.19 7.51
CA ILE A 116 -11.06 6.82 8.03
C ILE A 116 -11.01 6.81 9.56
N ARG A 117 -10.19 7.64 10.18
CA ARG A 117 -10.06 7.70 11.65
C ARG A 117 -11.30 8.23 12.34
N ALA A 118 -11.88 9.31 11.80
CA ALA A 118 -12.99 10.00 12.43
C ALA A 118 -14.32 9.26 12.28
N ILE A 119 -14.52 8.55 11.18
CA ILE A 119 -15.78 7.86 10.86
C ILE A 119 -15.59 6.33 10.91
N ILE A 120 -14.79 5.79 10.01
CA ILE A 120 -14.72 4.33 9.83
C ILE A 120 -14.16 3.62 11.08
N LEU A 121 -13.05 4.11 11.61
CA LEU A 121 -12.42 3.54 12.81
C LEU A 121 -13.34 3.70 14.04
N ARG A 122 -13.95 4.89 14.19
CA ARG A 122 -14.90 5.15 15.28
C ARG A 122 -16.09 4.19 15.23
N ASP A 123 -16.69 4.01 14.05
CA ASP A 123 -17.92 3.25 13.90
C ASP A 123 -17.70 1.73 13.91
N THR A 124 -16.56 1.26 13.41
CA THR A 124 -16.21 -0.17 13.38
C THR A 124 -15.44 -0.65 14.60
N GLY A 125 -14.77 0.26 15.32
CA GLY A 125 -13.88 -0.09 16.43
C GLY A 125 -12.63 -0.87 16.03
N ALA A 126 -12.27 -0.90 14.75
CA ALA A 126 -11.14 -1.68 14.22
C ALA A 126 -9.78 -1.05 14.55
N THR A 127 -9.55 -0.72 15.81
CA THR A 127 -8.29 -0.11 16.27
C THR A 127 -7.19 -1.12 16.48
N LEU A 128 -5.95 -0.72 16.18
CA LEU A 128 -4.78 -1.54 16.45
C LEU A 128 -4.45 -1.53 17.95
N SER A 129 -4.17 -2.72 18.51
CA SER A 129 -3.65 -2.83 19.87
C SER A 129 -2.32 -2.07 20.01
N PRO A 130 -2.12 -1.28 21.09
CA PRO A 130 -0.83 -0.62 21.34
C PRO A 130 0.34 -1.60 21.42
N PHE A 131 0.12 -2.81 21.93
CA PHE A 131 1.15 -3.85 21.95
C PHE A 131 1.51 -4.33 20.54
N HIS A 132 0.53 -4.52 19.65
CA HIS A 132 0.82 -4.85 18.25
C HIS A 132 1.56 -3.70 17.54
N ALA A 133 1.19 -2.44 17.80
CA ALA A 133 1.91 -1.30 17.26
C ALA A 133 3.39 -1.29 17.71
N PHE A 134 3.65 -1.60 18.98
CA PHE A 134 5.02 -1.73 19.50
C PHE A 134 5.80 -2.84 18.77
N LEU A 135 5.21 -4.02 18.58
CA LEU A 135 5.85 -5.12 17.85
C LEU A 135 6.16 -4.73 16.39
N PHE A 136 5.28 -3.99 15.72
CA PHE A 136 5.54 -3.51 14.36
C PHE A 136 6.65 -2.47 14.32
N LEU A 137 6.73 -1.56 15.28
CA LEU A 137 7.83 -0.60 15.38
C LEU A 137 9.18 -1.31 15.58
N GLN A 138 9.24 -2.33 16.44
CA GLN A 138 10.45 -3.15 16.59
C GLN A 138 10.83 -3.88 15.30
N GLY A 139 9.85 -4.45 14.59
CA GLY A 139 10.08 -5.09 13.30
C GLY A 139 10.58 -4.12 12.24
N LEU A 140 10.09 -2.89 12.27
CA LEU A 140 10.47 -1.84 11.33
C LEU A 140 11.95 -1.45 11.44
N GLU A 141 12.53 -1.45 12.65
CA GLU A 141 13.94 -1.12 12.89
C GLU A 141 14.91 -1.99 12.07
N THR A 142 14.54 -3.24 11.83
CA THR A 142 15.39 -4.20 11.09
C THR A 142 14.89 -4.46 9.66
N LEU A 143 13.86 -3.75 9.20
CA LEU A 143 13.23 -4.02 7.92
C LEU A 143 14.23 -3.97 6.76
N SER A 144 15.05 -2.95 6.68
CA SER A 144 16.05 -2.77 5.61
C SER A 144 17.02 -3.93 5.55
N LEU A 145 17.58 -4.33 6.70
CA LEU A 145 18.54 -5.44 6.81
C LEU A 145 17.91 -6.77 6.36
N ARG A 146 16.66 -7.02 6.77
CA ARG A 146 15.95 -8.26 6.41
C ARG A 146 15.63 -8.30 4.92
N VAL A 147 15.10 -7.21 4.38
CA VAL A 147 14.71 -7.15 2.97
C VAL A 147 15.93 -7.22 2.07
N GLU A 148 17.03 -6.53 2.39
CA GLU A 148 18.29 -6.65 1.68
C GLU A 148 18.79 -8.10 1.63
N ARG A 149 18.74 -8.81 2.76
CA ARG A 149 19.10 -10.22 2.84
C ARG A 149 18.16 -11.10 2.01
N HIS A 150 16.86 -10.85 2.03
CA HIS A 150 15.89 -11.57 1.20
C HIS A 150 16.18 -11.39 -0.30
N VAL A 151 16.45 -10.17 -0.74
CA VAL A 151 16.81 -9.88 -2.14
C VAL A 151 18.10 -10.60 -2.52
N SER A 152 19.15 -10.48 -1.71
CA SER A 152 20.42 -11.15 -1.95
C SER A 152 20.28 -12.68 -2.05
N ASN A 153 19.47 -13.28 -1.18
CA ASN A 153 19.22 -14.72 -1.22
C ASN A 153 18.38 -15.11 -2.46
N ALA A 154 17.36 -14.31 -2.79
CA ALA A 154 16.52 -14.56 -3.97
C ALA A 154 17.36 -14.55 -5.26
N LEU A 155 18.25 -13.59 -5.44
CA LEU A 155 19.12 -13.50 -6.61
C LEU A 155 20.03 -14.75 -6.75
N LYS A 156 20.58 -15.25 -5.64
CA LYS A 156 21.38 -16.50 -5.66
C LYS A 156 20.57 -17.71 -6.07
N ILE A 157 19.31 -17.78 -5.59
CA ILE A 157 18.41 -18.89 -5.96
C ILE A 157 18.01 -18.78 -7.44
N VAL A 158 17.73 -17.57 -7.93
CA VAL A 158 17.43 -17.33 -9.35
C VAL A 158 18.58 -17.78 -10.22
N ASP A 159 19.81 -17.40 -9.88
CA ASP A 159 21.01 -17.83 -10.61
C ASP A 159 21.19 -19.36 -10.62
N TYR A 160 21.05 -19.98 -9.45
CA TYR A 160 21.09 -21.44 -9.32
C TYR A 160 20.04 -22.13 -10.17
N LEU A 161 18.77 -21.66 -10.11
CA LEU A 161 17.67 -22.26 -10.86
C LEU A 161 17.80 -22.03 -12.36
N ALA A 162 18.24 -20.85 -12.78
CA ALA A 162 18.46 -20.53 -14.20
C ALA A 162 19.48 -21.48 -14.88
N ASN A 163 20.43 -22.01 -14.10
CA ASN A 163 21.45 -22.95 -14.58
C ASN A 163 21.13 -24.42 -14.27
N HIS A 164 19.97 -24.70 -13.66
CA HIS A 164 19.64 -26.06 -13.24
C HIS A 164 19.05 -26.88 -14.41
N PRO A 165 19.55 -28.11 -14.70
CA PRO A 165 19.17 -28.89 -15.89
C PRO A 165 17.70 -29.32 -15.94
N GLN A 166 16.98 -29.26 -14.82
CA GLN A 166 15.54 -29.61 -14.74
C GLN A 166 14.62 -28.37 -14.79
N VAL A 167 15.17 -27.16 -14.97
CA VAL A 167 14.42 -25.92 -15.01
C VAL A 167 14.46 -25.35 -16.43
N GLU A 168 13.30 -25.19 -17.04
CA GLU A 168 13.20 -24.66 -18.41
C GLU A 168 13.43 -23.13 -18.46
N ALA A 169 12.87 -22.41 -17.48
CA ALA A 169 12.99 -20.96 -17.37
C ALA A 169 12.72 -20.47 -15.95
N VAL A 170 13.41 -19.41 -15.57
CA VAL A 170 13.07 -18.60 -14.38
C VAL A 170 12.55 -17.26 -14.89
N LYS A 171 11.37 -16.84 -14.40
CA LYS A 171 10.72 -15.60 -14.82
C LYS A 171 10.45 -14.71 -13.60
#